data_d5ee5d24f4151cbabf7998ad18c33846
#
_entry.id   d5ee5d24f4151cbabf7998ad18c33846
#
_cell.length_a   1.000
_cell.length_b   1.000
_cell.length_c   1.000
_cell.angle_alpha   90.00
_cell.angle_beta   90.00
_cell.angle_gamma   90.00
#
_symmetry.space_group_name_H-M   'P 1'
#
loop_
_entity.id
_entity.type
_entity.pdbx_description
1 polymer ?
#
loop_
_entity_poly.entity_id
_entity_poly.type
_entity_poly.pdbx_seq_one_letter_code
_entity_poly.pdbx_strand_id
1 'polypeptide(L)'
;LDPHIVTGMPEHYILIALLEGLVLKDPATLEPIPGVAERWEMSADGLVYTFHLRADARWSNGDPVTASDFAWSWQRALTPSLGNSYAYMYFAIRNAEAFATGKLTDFSQVGVEVLDDRTLRVTLDHPTPYFLQLLDHYSMFPVHRPTLERYGDPFQRGSTWTRAGHFVGNGPFVLDQWALNKVVVVNKSPTYWDATNVKLNAIHYYPVENVSTEERMFRAGQLHVTTSIPPDKIAVYRKEAPELLRVEPYLGNYFYRLNTRAPQLADPRVRRALAMSIDREQIVEHVTQGGQQPAYTFTPPDTLGYSAPPGFAYDPEAARKLLADAGYPDGKGFPPTELLYNTSEGHRKLAVAIQQMWKRELNIEITLNNQDWKVYLDNVDNGHYQIARAGWIGDYVDPNSFLDMWVTDGGNNRT
;
A
#
# COMPACT_ATOMS: atom_id res chain seq x y z
N LEU A 1 -4.16 14.04 1.44
CA LEU A 1 -3.42 13.88 0.16
C LEU A 1 -1.96 14.36 0.25
N ASP A 2 -1.32 14.29 1.43
CA ASP A 2 0.12 14.53 1.55
C ASP A 2 0.85 13.21 1.26
N PRO A 3 1.66 13.10 0.16
CA PRO A 3 2.28 11.84 -0.27
C PRO A 3 3.28 11.29 0.74
N HIS A 4 3.83 12.14 1.62
CA HIS A 4 4.79 11.74 2.64
C HIS A 4 4.14 11.33 3.99
N ILE A 5 2.80 11.27 4.06
CA ILE A 5 2.07 10.96 5.30
C ILE A 5 1.03 9.85 5.12
N VAL A 6 0.37 9.80 3.97
CA VAL A 6 -0.72 8.85 3.72
C VAL A 6 -0.22 7.42 3.44
N THR A 7 -1.08 6.43 3.71
CA THR A 7 -0.71 5.00 3.58
C THR A 7 -1.79 4.15 2.91
N GLY A 8 -2.85 4.77 2.36
CA GLY A 8 -4.01 4.06 1.84
C GLY A 8 -4.06 3.95 0.32
N MET A 9 -4.70 2.90 -0.19
CA MET A 9 -4.97 2.73 -1.63
C MET A 9 -5.86 3.82 -2.22
N PRO A 10 -6.91 4.33 -1.52
CA PRO A 10 -7.69 5.44 -2.05
C PRO A 10 -6.88 6.70 -2.30
N GLU A 11 -5.95 7.01 -1.38
CA GLU A 11 -5.03 8.13 -1.51
C GLU A 11 -4.04 7.91 -2.65
N HIS A 12 -3.53 6.69 -2.82
CA HIS A 12 -2.63 6.32 -3.91
C HIS A 12 -3.25 6.65 -5.27
N TYR A 13 -4.49 6.21 -5.54
CA TYR A 13 -5.16 6.47 -6.84
C TYR A 13 -5.32 7.96 -7.16
N ILE A 14 -5.46 8.80 -6.14
CA ILE A 14 -5.56 10.24 -6.33
C ILE A 14 -4.17 10.87 -6.51
N LEU A 15 -3.19 10.41 -5.72
CA LEU A 15 -1.84 10.97 -5.74
C LEU A 15 -1.11 10.72 -7.06
N ILE A 16 -1.23 9.53 -7.65
CA ILE A 16 -0.64 9.23 -8.98
C ILE A 16 -1.29 10.02 -10.13
N ALA A 17 -2.48 10.58 -9.91
CA ALA A 17 -3.07 11.52 -10.86
C ALA A 17 -2.54 12.94 -10.67
N LEU A 18 -2.18 13.33 -9.44
CA LEU A 18 -1.77 14.70 -9.08
C LEU A 18 -0.27 14.95 -9.12
N LEU A 19 0.52 13.90 -8.93
CA LEU A 19 1.98 13.97 -8.78
C LEU A 19 2.66 12.91 -9.66
N GLU A 20 3.93 13.15 -9.97
CA GLU A 20 4.78 12.24 -10.73
C GLU A 20 6.19 12.20 -10.14
N GLY A 21 6.77 10.99 -10.07
CA GLY A 21 8.13 10.75 -9.60
C GLY A 21 9.21 10.89 -10.68
N LEU A 22 10.44 10.54 -10.31
CA LEU A 22 11.55 10.47 -11.28
C LEU A 22 11.27 9.45 -12.38
N VAL A 23 10.69 8.30 -12.00
CA VAL A 23 10.30 7.23 -12.90
C VAL A 23 8.80 6.95 -12.75
N LEU A 24 8.22 6.33 -13.76
CA LEU A 24 6.89 5.75 -13.77
C LEU A 24 7.01 4.22 -13.89
N LYS A 25 5.90 3.54 -13.72
CA LYS A 25 5.78 2.10 -13.94
C LYS A 25 5.03 1.84 -15.24
N ASP A 26 5.60 1.03 -16.13
CA ASP A 26 4.86 0.53 -17.29
C ASP A 26 3.67 -0.33 -16.84
N PRO A 27 2.44 -0.02 -17.24
CA PRO A 27 1.26 -0.71 -16.73
C PRO A 27 1.14 -2.18 -17.19
N ALA A 28 1.87 -2.60 -18.22
CA ALA A 28 1.82 -3.97 -18.74
C ALA A 28 2.95 -4.84 -18.19
N THR A 29 4.17 -4.28 -18.07
CA THR A 29 5.37 -5.03 -17.67
C THR A 29 5.77 -4.78 -16.21
N LEU A 30 5.27 -3.72 -15.60
CA LEU A 30 5.65 -3.19 -14.28
C LEU A 30 7.11 -2.73 -14.20
N GLU A 31 7.80 -2.63 -15.35
CA GLU A 31 9.18 -2.15 -15.42
C GLU A 31 9.24 -0.63 -15.25
N PRO A 32 10.32 -0.09 -14.65
CA PRO A 32 10.52 1.35 -14.56
C PRO A 32 10.70 1.99 -15.93
N ILE A 33 9.92 3.03 -16.21
CA ILE A 33 10.01 3.85 -17.44
C ILE A 33 10.24 5.32 -17.08
N PRO A 34 10.73 6.15 -18.02
CA PRO A 34 10.95 7.58 -17.80
C PRO A 34 9.68 8.32 -17.34
N GLY A 35 9.79 9.03 -16.21
CA GLY A 35 8.81 10.00 -15.70
C GLY A 35 9.36 11.42 -15.82
N VAL A 36 9.46 12.16 -14.69
CA VAL A 36 10.14 13.48 -14.66
C VAL A 36 11.60 13.37 -15.10
N ALA A 37 12.30 12.26 -14.77
CA ALA A 37 13.59 11.96 -15.36
C ALA A 37 13.38 11.38 -16.77
N GLU A 38 13.94 12.03 -17.79
CA GLU A 38 13.90 11.52 -19.17
C GLU A 38 14.85 10.34 -19.38
N ARG A 39 15.91 10.24 -18.58
CA ARG A 39 16.90 9.16 -18.56
C ARG A 39 17.67 9.13 -17.25
N TRP A 40 18.33 8.02 -17.00
CA TRP A 40 19.27 7.86 -15.89
C TRP A 40 20.45 7.00 -16.27
N GLU A 41 21.53 7.11 -15.50
CA GLU A 41 22.74 6.32 -15.61
C GLU A 41 23.02 5.65 -14.27
N MET A 42 23.52 4.44 -14.29
CA MET A 42 23.92 3.68 -13.11
C MET A 42 25.41 3.36 -13.20
N SER A 43 26.15 3.56 -12.11
CA SER A 43 27.55 3.15 -12.02
C SER A 43 27.72 1.63 -12.11
N ALA A 44 28.90 1.18 -12.54
CA ALA A 44 29.17 -0.24 -12.74
C ALA A 44 29.03 -1.11 -11.47
N ASP A 45 29.21 -0.50 -10.30
CA ASP A 45 29.03 -1.15 -8.99
C ASP A 45 27.57 -1.11 -8.48
N GLY A 46 26.65 -0.46 -9.22
CA GLY A 46 25.25 -0.35 -8.87
C GLY A 46 24.96 0.58 -7.68
N LEU A 47 25.92 1.41 -7.27
CA LEU A 47 25.80 2.27 -6.09
C LEU A 47 25.39 3.71 -6.40
N VAL A 48 25.64 4.21 -7.63
CA VAL A 48 25.37 5.61 -7.97
C VAL A 48 24.43 5.68 -9.15
N TYR A 49 23.33 6.39 -8.98
CA TYR A 49 22.37 6.72 -10.03
C TYR A 49 22.43 8.23 -10.31
N THR A 50 22.49 8.59 -11.59
CA THR A 50 22.43 9.99 -12.04
C THR A 50 21.20 10.17 -12.91
N PHE A 51 20.23 10.95 -12.44
CA PHE A 51 18.96 11.22 -13.13
C PHE A 51 19.05 12.56 -13.85
N HIS A 52 18.61 12.58 -15.11
CA HIS A 52 18.51 13.78 -15.94
C HIS A 52 17.04 14.15 -16.12
N LEU A 53 16.64 15.29 -15.57
CA LEU A 53 15.26 15.75 -15.58
C LEU A 53 14.88 16.42 -16.90
N ARG A 54 13.62 16.26 -17.30
CA ARG A 54 13.05 16.90 -18.48
C ARG A 54 13.10 18.43 -18.36
N ALA A 55 13.43 19.09 -19.44
CA ALA A 55 13.46 20.55 -19.49
C ALA A 55 12.05 21.19 -19.45
N ASP A 56 11.03 20.44 -19.85
CA ASP A 56 9.63 20.86 -19.97
C ASP A 56 8.75 20.38 -18.81
N ALA A 57 9.30 19.65 -17.82
CA ALA A 57 8.56 19.29 -16.62
C ALA A 57 8.18 20.55 -15.83
N ARG A 58 6.87 20.69 -15.51
CA ARG A 58 6.29 21.85 -14.84
C ARG A 58 5.37 21.44 -13.72
N TRP A 59 5.34 22.25 -12.68
CA TRP A 59 4.28 22.27 -11.70
C TRP A 59 3.00 22.83 -12.30
N SER A 60 1.85 22.54 -11.71
CA SER A 60 0.54 22.99 -12.20
C SER A 60 0.35 24.51 -12.17
N ASN A 61 1.17 25.23 -11.41
CA ASN A 61 1.23 26.71 -11.40
C ASN A 61 2.20 27.28 -12.45
N GLY A 62 2.89 26.43 -13.23
CA GLY A 62 3.82 26.83 -14.29
C GLY A 62 5.29 26.88 -13.88
N ASP A 63 5.62 26.78 -12.60
CA ASP A 63 7.01 26.74 -12.13
C ASP A 63 7.76 25.50 -12.72
N PRO A 64 9.06 25.57 -13.00
CA PRO A 64 9.83 24.42 -13.43
C PRO A 64 9.95 23.38 -12.31
N VAL A 65 9.92 22.10 -12.68
CA VAL A 65 10.30 21.00 -11.75
C VAL A 65 11.81 20.83 -11.83
N THR A 66 12.48 20.86 -10.69
CA THR A 66 13.95 20.84 -10.60
C THR A 66 14.47 19.69 -9.73
N ALA A 67 15.77 19.38 -9.85
CA ALA A 67 16.44 18.42 -8.99
C ALA A 67 16.39 18.84 -7.51
N SER A 68 16.36 20.14 -7.22
CA SER A 68 16.20 20.67 -5.86
C SER A 68 14.84 20.34 -5.25
N ASP A 69 13.77 20.24 -6.07
CA ASP A 69 12.46 19.86 -5.57
C ASP A 69 12.46 18.42 -5.03
N PHE A 70 13.13 17.51 -5.73
CA PHE A 70 13.29 16.12 -5.26
C PHE A 70 14.14 16.04 -4.00
N ALA A 71 15.33 16.67 -4.00
CA ALA A 71 16.22 16.62 -2.84
C ALA A 71 15.55 17.19 -1.59
N TRP A 72 14.88 18.33 -1.70
CA TRP A 72 14.15 18.94 -0.59
C TRP A 72 12.96 18.08 -0.14
N SER A 73 12.22 17.50 -1.06
CA SER A 73 11.08 16.65 -0.75
C SER A 73 11.50 15.38 -0.02
N TRP A 74 12.62 14.79 -0.40
CA TRP A 74 13.17 13.61 0.27
C TRP A 74 13.73 13.95 1.66
N GLN A 75 14.35 15.12 1.82
CA GLN A 75 14.70 15.65 3.16
C GLN A 75 13.43 15.76 4.04
N ARG A 76 12.36 16.34 3.49
CA ARG A 76 11.08 16.45 4.19
C ARG A 76 10.52 15.09 4.57
N ALA A 77 10.46 14.16 3.63
CA ALA A 77 9.92 12.81 3.82
C ALA A 77 10.67 12.01 4.89
N LEU A 78 11.99 12.25 5.02
CA LEU A 78 12.88 11.61 6.00
C LEU A 78 12.95 12.36 7.33
N THR A 79 12.39 13.57 7.44
CA THR A 79 12.43 14.33 8.70
C THR A 79 11.60 13.63 9.78
N PRO A 80 12.17 13.28 10.95
CA PRO A 80 11.49 12.47 11.96
C PRO A 80 10.17 13.06 12.46
N SER A 81 10.07 14.39 12.58
CA SER A 81 8.86 15.09 13.05
C SER A 81 7.64 14.90 12.13
N LEU A 82 7.85 14.59 10.86
CA LEU A 82 6.77 14.32 9.92
C LEU A 82 6.10 12.96 10.15
N GLY A 83 6.88 11.96 10.63
CA GLY A 83 6.38 10.61 10.93
C GLY A 83 5.91 9.86 9.69
N ASN A 84 6.71 9.88 8.64
CA ASN A 84 6.46 9.15 7.40
C ASN A 84 6.55 7.63 7.63
N SER A 85 5.46 6.90 7.47
CA SER A 85 5.42 5.43 7.61
C SER A 85 6.19 4.71 6.50
N TYR A 86 6.44 5.37 5.38
CA TYR A 86 7.22 4.86 4.23
C TYR A 86 8.67 5.35 4.20
N ALA A 87 9.18 5.93 5.30
CA ALA A 87 10.58 6.36 5.37
C ALA A 87 11.57 5.22 5.04
N TYR A 88 11.22 3.97 5.36
CA TYR A 88 12.05 2.80 5.08
C TYR A 88 12.34 2.60 3.57
N MET A 89 11.46 3.05 2.67
CA MET A 89 11.70 2.97 1.21
C MET A 89 12.92 3.78 0.76
N TYR A 90 13.33 4.77 1.54
CA TYR A 90 14.52 5.57 1.28
C TYR A 90 15.80 4.95 1.84
N PHE A 91 15.72 3.90 2.67
CA PHE A 91 16.87 3.38 3.43
C PHE A 91 17.95 2.72 2.57
N ALA A 92 17.66 2.41 1.30
CA ALA A 92 18.69 2.06 0.33
C ALA A 92 19.65 3.24 0.05
N ILE A 93 19.19 4.48 0.19
CA ILE A 93 20.00 5.69 -0.03
C ILE A 93 20.96 5.87 1.16
N ARG A 94 22.23 6.12 0.87
CA ARG A 94 23.28 6.30 1.87
C ARG A 94 22.85 7.27 2.98
N ASN A 95 22.99 6.84 4.24
CA ASN A 95 22.67 7.60 5.45
C ASN A 95 21.19 8.01 5.61
N ALA A 96 20.27 7.58 4.75
CA ALA A 96 18.87 7.96 4.84
C ALA A 96 18.22 7.44 6.14
N GLU A 97 18.50 6.19 6.55
CA GLU A 97 18.02 5.63 7.81
C GLU A 97 18.54 6.40 9.02
N ALA A 98 19.84 6.73 9.02
CA ALA A 98 20.44 7.49 10.11
C ALA A 98 19.79 8.87 10.27
N PHE A 99 19.44 9.52 9.17
CA PHE A 99 18.74 10.81 9.16
C PHE A 99 17.28 10.62 9.63
N ALA A 100 16.54 9.65 9.12
CA ALA A 100 15.14 9.39 9.49
C ALA A 100 14.98 8.99 10.95
N THR A 101 15.99 8.35 11.56
CA THR A 101 15.98 7.96 12.98
C THR A 101 16.57 9.03 13.91
N GLY A 102 16.99 10.18 13.37
CA GLY A 102 17.58 11.27 14.14
C GLY A 102 19.01 11.04 14.63
N LYS A 103 19.66 9.95 14.20
CA LYS A 103 21.09 9.68 14.47
C LYS A 103 22.01 10.63 13.68
N LEU A 104 21.52 11.11 12.56
CA LEU A 104 22.13 12.12 11.70
C LEU A 104 21.17 13.30 11.56
N THR A 105 21.66 14.53 11.71
CA THR A 105 20.83 15.75 11.62
C THR A 105 21.14 16.59 10.40
N ASP A 106 22.28 16.37 9.74
CA ASP A 106 22.71 17.08 8.56
C ASP A 106 22.36 16.27 7.30
N PHE A 107 21.34 16.73 6.57
CA PHE A 107 20.88 16.07 5.34
C PHE A 107 21.92 16.08 4.21
N SER A 108 22.89 17.00 4.23
CA SER A 108 23.97 17.03 3.23
C SER A 108 24.85 15.77 3.22
N GLN A 109 24.78 14.96 4.29
CA GLN A 109 25.49 13.69 4.39
C GLN A 109 24.66 12.51 3.85
N VAL A 110 23.38 12.72 3.55
CA VAL A 110 22.54 11.74 2.87
C VAL A 110 22.94 11.67 1.40
N GLY A 111 22.91 10.48 0.83
CA GLY A 111 23.34 10.21 -0.55
C GLY A 111 22.46 10.85 -1.63
N VAL A 112 22.07 12.11 -1.47
CA VAL A 112 21.24 12.88 -2.42
C VAL A 112 21.97 14.18 -2.75
N GLU A 113 22.38 14.36 -4.00
CA GLU A 113 23.18 15.50 -4.43
C GLU A 113 22.55 16.15 -5.66
N VAL A 114 22.29 17.44 -5.57
CA VAL A 114 21.87 18.29 -6.71
C VAL A 114 23.11 18.79 -7.43
N LEU A 115 23.34 18.30 -8.65
CA LEU A 115 24.51 18.74 -9.46
C LEU A 115 24.19 20.02 -10.19
N ASP A 116 22.98 20.16 -10.70
CA ASP A 116 22.41 21.35 -11.32
C ASP A 116 20.87 21.25 -11.30
N ASP A 117 20.14 22.23 -11.85
CA ASP A 117 18.69 22.29 -11.82
C ASP A 117 18.00 21.04 -12.42
N ARG A 118 18.69 20.28 -13.27
CA ARG A 118 18.14 19.12 -13.97
C ARG A 118 18.92 17.84 -13.75
N THR A 119 19.91 17.84 -12.89
CA THR A 119 20.73 16.64 -12.65
C THR A 119 20.76 16.32 -11.16
N LEU A 120 20.16 15.20 -10.81
CA LEU A 120 20.13 14.65 -9.45
C LEU A 120 21.00 13.38 -9.40
N ARG A 121 21.94 13.35 -8.46
CA ARG A 121 22.73 12.16 -8.16
C ARG A 121 22.25 11.52 -6.87
N VAL A 122 22.07 10.21 -6.90
CA VAL A 122 21.71 9.42 -5.73
C VAL A 122 22.76 8.35 -5.49
N THR A 123 23.29 8.27 -4.28
CA THR A 123 24.27 7.27 -3.86
C THR A 123 23.60 6.32 -2.85
N LEU A 124 23.68 5.02 -3.11
CA LEU A 124 23.14 3.97 -2.27
C LEU A 124 24.20 3.46 -1.26
N ASP A 125 23.74 2.88 -0.15
CA ASP A 125 24.61 2.20 0.82
C ASP A 125 25.07 0.83 0.30
N HIS A 126 24.23 0.15 -0.48
CA HIS A 126 24.51 -1.15 -1.09
C HIS A 126 23.76 -1.27 -2.43
N PRO A 127 24.21 -2.13 -3.36
CA PRO A 127 23.50 -2.35 -4.60
C PRO A 127 22.08 -2.85 -4.34
N THR A 128 21.09 -2.09 -4.84
CA THR A 128 19.67 -2.38 -4.63
C THR A 128 18.98 -2.55 -5.98
N PRO A 129 18.82 -3.79 -6.49
CA PRO A 129 18.29 -4.03 -7.84
C PRO A 129 16.91 -3.44 -8.10
N TYR A 130 16.09 -3.32 -7.07
CA TYR A 130 14.73 -2.77 -7.15
C TYR A 130 14.67 -1.25 -6.87
N PHE A 131 15.82 -0.54 -6.77
CA PHE A 131 15.84 0.88 -6.41
C PHE A 131 14.97 1.76 -7.33
N LEU A 132 15.03 1.54 -8.63
CA LEU A 132 14.20 2.30 -9.59
C LEU A 132 12.69 2.08 -9.36
N GLN A 133 12.29 0.89 -8.94
CA GLN A 133 10.89 0.59 -8.65
C GLN A 133 10.39 1.30 -7.37
N LEU A 134 11.28 1.58 -6.40
CA LEU A 134 10.92 2.39 -5.22
C LEU A 134 10.51 3.81 -5.62
N LEU A 135 11.13 4.36 -6.66
CA LEU A 135 10.94 5.75 -7.10
C LEU A 135 9.58 6.02 -7.76
N ASP A 136 8.84 4.97 -8.15
CA ASP A 136 7.45 5.05 -8.63
C ASP A 136 6.43 5.12 -7.48
N HIS A 137 6.83 4.86 -6.25
CA HIS A 137 5.92 4.96 -5.12
C HIS A 137 5.68 6.42 -4.75
N TYR A 138 4.41 6.79 -4.50
CA TYR A 138 4.02 8.19 -4.25
C TYR A 138 4.77 8.85 -3.07
N SER A 139 5.25 8.07 -2.10
CA SER A 139 6.06 8.63 -1.00
C SER A 139 7.39 9.22 -1.45
N MET A 140 7.88 8.82 -2.65
CA MET A 140 9.12 9.33 -3.27
C MET A 140 8.85 10.53 -4.20
N PHE A 141 7.59 10.91 -4.40
CA PHE A 141 7.23 12.01 -5.31
C PHE A 141 7.60 13.37 -4.72
N PRO A 142 7.96 14.34 -5.57
CA PRO A 142 8.27 15.68 -5.11
C PRO A 142 7.01 16.44 -4.71
N VAL A 143 7.16 17.40 -3.80
CA VAL A 143 6.12 18.34 -3.41
C VAL A 143 6.60 19.77 -3.60
N HIS A 144 5.69 20.66 -3.98
CA HIS A 144 6.02 22.04 -4.31
C HIS A 144 6.33 22.85 -3.05
N ARG A 145 7.62 23.03 -2.73
CA ARG A 145 8.10 23.70 -1.51
C ARG A 145 7.46 25.05 -1.24
N PRO A 146 7.36 26.01 -2.21
CA PRO A 146 6.76 27.31 -1.95
C PRO A 146 5.29 27.24 -1.54
N THR A 147 4.55 26.22 -2.05
CA THR A 147 3.16 25.99 -1.63
C THR A 147 3.09 25.51 -0.18
N LEU A 148 3.95 24.56 0.22
CA LEU A 148 3.96 24.06 1.60
C LEU A 148 4.29 25.19 2.58
N GLU A 149 5.35 25.97 2.32
CA GLU A 149 5.78 27.11 3.14
C GLU A 149 4.71 28.20 3.27
N ARG A 150 3.93 28.39 2.22
CA ARG A 150 2.80 29.37 2.23
C ARG A 150 1.68 28.97 3.18
N TYR A 151 1.42 27.66 3.37
CA TYR A 151 0.26 27.16 4.11
C TYR A 151 0.61 26.56 5.48
N GLY A 152 1.85 26.66 5.93
CA GLY A 152 2.29 26.21 7.26
C GLY A 152 3.74 25.78 7.30
N ASP A 153 4.13 25.14 8.41
CA ASP A 153 5.45 24.52 8.52
C ASP A 153 5.47 23.24 7.64
N PRO A 154 6.33 23.17 6.63
CA PRO A 154 6.37 22.02 5.73
C PRO A 154 6.80 20.71 6.41
N PHE A 155 7.46 20.78 7.56
CA PHE A 155 7.96 19.63 8.33
C PHE A 155 6.98 19.17 9.43
N GLN A 156 5.79 19.75 9.48
CA GLN A 156 4.73 19.41 10.43
C GLN A 156 3.48 18.90 9.73
N ARG A 157 2.70 18.08 10.44
CA ARG A 157 1.39 17.61 9.99
C ARG A 157 0.32 18.72 10.18
N GLY A 158 -0.79 18.61 9.44
CA GLY A 158 -1.96 19.48 9.65
C GLY A 158 -1.99 20.75 8.79
N SER A 159 -1.01 20.96 7.91
CA SER A 159 -1.05 22.04 6.92
C SER A 159 -2.22 21.89 5.94
N THR A 160 -2.70 23.01 5.41
CA THR A 160 -3.83 23.07 4.47
C THR A 160 -3.44 23.07 2.99
N TRP A 161 -2.17 22.85 2.69
CA TRP A 161 -1.66 22.87 1.31
C TRP A 161 -2.29 21.81 0.40
N THR A 162 -2.80 20.71 0.98
CA THR A 162 -3.44 19.61 0.22
C THR A 162 -4.90 19.87 -0.15
N ARG A 163 -5.47 21.04 0.17
CA ARG A 163 -6.85 21.39 -0.14
C ARG A 163 -7.01 21.79 -1.60
N ALA A 164 -8.21 21.62 -2.14
CA ALA A 164 -8.59 22.19 -3.43
C ALA A 164 -8.32 23.72 -3.45
N GLY A 165 -7.74 24.20 -4.55
CA GLY A 165 -7.30 25.60 -4.70
C GLY A 165 -5.93 25.91 -4.07
N HIS A 166 -5.36 25.02 -3.28
CA HIS A 166 -4.02 25.16 -2.69
C HIS A 166 -3.01 24.20 -3.32
N PHE A 167 -3.46 22.99 -3.66
CA PHE A 167 -2.59 21.90 -4.13
C PHE A 167 -1.91 22.27 -5.45
N VAL A 168 -0.58 22.22 -5.46
CA VAL A 168 0.25 22.35 -6.66
C VAL A 168 0.96 21.02 -6.88
N GLY A 169 0.63 20.34 -7.98
CA GLY A 169 1.20 19.05 -8.38
C GLY A 169 1.94 19.16 -9.70
N ASN A 170 2.68 18.12 -10.04
CA ASN A 170 3.43 17.98 -11.30
C ASN A 170 2.91 16.82 -12.16
N GLY A 171 1.77 16.23 -11.81
CA GLY A 171 1.19 15.09 -12.49
C GLY A 171 0.23 15.45 -13.62
N PRO A 172 -0.38 14.42 -14.24
CA PRO A 172 -1.28 14.58 -15.40
C PRO A 172 -2.59 15.31 -15.11
N PHE A 173 -2.97 15.47 -13.85
CA PHE A 173 -4.18 16.16 -13.42
C PHE A 173 -3.92 17.15 -12.29
N VAL A 174 -4.84 18.11 -12.13
CA VAL A 174 -4.84 19.09 -11.05
C VAL A 174 -6.09 18.91 -10.18
N LEU A 175 -5.95 19.11 -8.87
CA LEU A 175 -7.06 19.00 -7.92
C LEU A 175 -8.01 20.19 -8.08
N ASP A 176 -9.22 19.93 -8.51
CA ASP A 176 -10.29 20.94 -8.70
C ASP A 176 -11.21 21.02 -7.48
N GLN A 177 -11.74 19.87 -7.03
CA GLN A 177 -12.70 19.82 -5.95
C GLN A 177 -12.37 18.68 -4.96
N TRP A 178 -12.56 18.97 -3.68
CA TRP A 178 -12.59 17.95 -2.63
C TRP A 178 -13.78 18.21 -1.69
N ALA A 179 -14.91 17.60 -2.01
CA ALA A 179 -16.10 17.61 -1.17
C ALA A 179 -16.09 16.35 -0.31
N LEU A 180 -15.85 16.53 1.00
CA LEU A 180 -15.72 15.43 1.95
C LEU A 180 -16.94 14.49 1.88
N ASN A 181 -16.71 13.19 1.83
CA ASN A 181 -17.70 12.11 1.71
C ASN A 181 -18.64 12.23 0.49
N LYS A 182 -18.28 13.03 -0.51
CA LYS A 182 -19.09 13.20 -1.72
C LYS A 182 -18.28 12.88 -2.99
N VAL A 183 -17.22 13.62 -3.25
CA VAL A 183 -16.43 13.47 -4.47
C VAL A 183 -15.09 14.18 -4.35
N VAL A 184 -14.06 13.58 -4.97
CA VAL A 184 -12.82 14.30 -5.34
C VAL A 184 -12.80 14.40 -6.85
N VAL A 185 -12.60 15.61 -7.37
CA VAL A 185 -12.53 15.90 -8.81
C VAL A 185 -11.13 16.39 -9.15
N VAL A 186 -10.54 15.78 -10.16
CA VAL A 186 -9.28 16.23 -10.73
C VAL A 186 -9.47 16.47 -12.23
N ASN A 187 -8.98 17.62 -12.73
CA ASN A 187 -9.05 18.00 -14.13
C ASN A 187 -7.70 17.84 -14.82
N LYS A 188 -7.68 17.56 -16.10
CA LYS A 188 -6.46 17.45 -16.90
C LYS A 188 -5.56 18.66 -16.71
N SER A 189 -4.29 18.43 -16.41
CA SER A 189 -3.28 19.47 -16.26
C SER A 189 -2.82 19.98 -17.63
N PRO A 190 -2.92 21.30 -17.91
CA PRO A 190 -2.41 21.87 -19.15
C PRO A 190 -0.88 22.02 -19.15
N THR A 191 -0.25 21.96 -17.97
CA THR A 191 1.20 22.15 -17.79
C THR A 191 1.98 20.85 -17.72
N TYR A 192 1.29 19.71 -17.69
CA TYR A 192 1.93 18.40 -17.65
C TYR A 192 2.72 18.15 -18.93
N TRP A 193 3.97 17.69 -18.80
CA TRP A 193 4.88 17.52 -19.94
C TRP A 193 4.30 16.57 -21.03
N ASP A 194 3.56 15.56 -20.63
CA ASP A 194 2.92 14.59 -21.55
C ASP A 194 1.40 14.79 -21.71
N ALA A 195 0.93 16.03 -21.55
CA ALA A 195 -0.50 16.36 -21.62
C ALA A 195 -1.17 15.90 -22.93
N THR A 196 -0.44 15.81 -24.04
CA THR A 196 -0.98 15.36 -25.35
C THR A 196 -1.44 13.89 -25.30
N ASN A 197 -0.80 13.05 -24.50
CA ASN A 197 -1.13 11.64 -24.35
C ASN A 197 -2.20 11.38 -23.29
N VAL A 198 -2.48 12.33 -22.40
CA VAL A 198 -3.58 12.23 -21.43
C VAL A 198 -4.92 12.32 -22.16
N LYS A 199 -5.69 11.23 -22.17
CA LYS A 199 -6.95 11.12 -22.94
C LYS A 199 -8.16 11.61 -22.16
N LEU A 200 -8.15 11.50 -20.83
CA LEU A 200 -9.27 11.92 -19.98
C LEU A 200 -9.19 13.43 -19.71
N ASN A 201 -10.33 14.10 -19.71
CA ASN A 201 -10.43 15.51 -19.35
C ASN A 201 -10.56 15.72 -17.84
N ALA A 202 -11.17 14.74 -17.14
CA ALA A 202 -11.34 14.76 -15.69
C ALA A 202 -11.50 13.33 -15.14
N ILE A 203 -11.21 13.17 -13.86
CA ILE A 203 -11.50 11.95 -13.08
C ILE A 203 -12.31 12.38 -11.84
N HIS A 204 -13.41 11.68 -11.59
CA HIS A 204 -14.26 11.87 -10.43
C HIS A 204 -14.16 10.62 -9.53
N TYR A 205 -13.63 10.78 -8.34
CA TYR A 205 -13.52 9.71 -7.33
C TYR A 205 -14.68 9.82 -6.35
N TYR A 206 -15.53 8.81 -6.32
CA TYR A 206 -16.68 8.72 -5.40
C TYR A 206 -16.36 7.78 -4.24
N PRO A 207 -16.43 8.23 -2.97
CA PRO A 207 -16.17 7.39 -1.81
C PRO A 207 -17.40 6.52 -1.50
N VAL A 208 -17.53 5.38 -2.17
CA VAL A 208 -18.63 4.42 -1.98
C VAL A 208 -18.11 3.23 -1.19
N GLU A 209 -18.53 3.09 0.06
CA GLU A 209 -18.06 2.00 0.95
C GLU A 209 -18.75 0.67 0.68
N ASN A 210 -20.02 0.70 0.24
CA ASN A 210 -20.82 -0.50 0.04
C ASN A 210 -20.68 -1.01 -1.41
N VAL A 211 -20.04 -2.18 -1.57
CA VAL A 211 -19.73 -2.78 -2.87
C VAL A 211 -20.99 -3.05 -3.71
N SER A 212 -22.11 -3.45 -3.07
CA SER A 212 -23.38 -3.65 -3.80
C SER A 212 -23.99 -2.32 -4.26
N THR A 213 -23.74 -1.23 -3.55
CA THR A 213 -24.15 0.11 -3.99
C THR A 213 -23.26 0.58 -5.15
N GLU A 214 -21.95 0.39 -5.07
CA GLU A 214 -21.00 0.69 -6.12
C GLU A 214 -21.37 -0.05 -7.42
N GLU A 215 -21.69 -1.35 -7.35
CA GLU A 215 -22.13 -2.15 -8.51
C GLU A 215 -23.43 -1.63 -9.12
N ARG A 216 -24.42 -1.26 -8.28
CA ARG A 216 -25.68 -0.65 -8.79
C ARG A 216 -25.44 0.69 -9.48
N MET A 217 -24.55 1.54 -8.95
CA MET A 217 -24.16 2.81 -9.58
C MET A 217 -23.48 2.58 -10.93
N PHE A 218 -22.63 1.55 -11.03
CA PHE A 218 -22.02 1.15 -12.30
C PHE A 218 -23.07 0.73 -13.31
N ARG A 219 -23.98 -0.16 -12.97
CA ARG A 219 -25.08 -0.58 -13.87
C ARG A 219 -26.01 0.56 -14.27
N ALA A 220 -26.18 1.55 -13.40
CA ALA A 220 -26.95 2.74 -13.69
C ALA A 220 -26.20 3.77 -14.55
N GLY A 221 -24.96 3.50 -14.97
CA GLY A 221 -24.12 4.39 -15.75
C GLY A 221 -23.59 5.61 -14.97
N GLN A 222 -23.63 5.58 -13.64
CA GLN A 222 -23.10 6.63 -12.77
C GLN A 222 -21.62 6.50 -12.51
N LEU A 223 -21.07 5.29 -12.67
CA LEU A 223 -19.65 4.97 -12.57
C LEU A 223 -19.17 4.31 -13.85
N HIS A 224 -17.95 4.62 -14.27
CA HIS A 224 -17.29 3.96 -15.40
C HIS A 224 -16.43 2.76 -14.97
N VAL A 225 -15.94 2.79 -13.74
CA VAL A 225 -15.09 1.76 -13.14
C VAL A 225 -15.51 1.57 -11.69
N THR A 226 -15.49 0.34 -11.21
CA THR A 226 -15.62 0.01 -9.78
C THR A 226 -14.30 -0.52 -9.25
N THR A 227 -14.02 -0.32 -7.97
CA THR A 227 -12.82 -0.86 -7.32
C THR A 227 -13.01 -2.29 -6.86
N SER A 228 -14.25 -2.71 -6.70
CA SER A 228 -14.64 -4.05 -6.24
C SER A 228 -15.94 -4.50 -6.88
N ILE A 229 -16.18 -5.80 -6.89
CA ILE A 229 -17.42 -6.41 -7.33
C ILE A 229 -17.95 -7.35 -6.25
N PRO A 230 -19.28 -7.38 -5.96
CA PRO A 230 -19.84 -8.38 -5.05
C PRO A 230 -19.52 -9.81 -5.54
N PRO A 231 -19.00 -10.71 -4.68
CA PRO A 231 -18.61 -12.07 -5.09
C PRO A 231 -19.72 -12.85 -5.82
N ASP A 232 -20.97 -12.68 -5.39
CA ASP A 232 -22.14 -13.31 -6.02
C ASP A 232 -22.43 -12.77 -7.45
N LYS A 233 -21.88 -11.64 -7.84
CA LYS A 233 -22.01 -11.05 -9.17
C LYS A 233 -20.93 -11.47 -10.14
N ILE A 234 -19.79 -11.97 -9.66
CA ILE A 234 -18.67 -12.34 -10.53
C ILE A 234 -19.08 -13.38 -11.58
N ALA A 235 -19.77 -14.45 -11.17
CA ALA A 235 -20.24 -15.49 -12.10
C ALA A 235 -21.27 -14.94 -13.09
N VAL A 236 -22.12 -13.99 -12.68
CA VAL A 236 -23.11 -13.34 -13.55
C VAL A 236 -22.40 -12.53 -14.65
N TYR A 237 -21.47 -11.62 -14.26
CA TYR A 237 -20.71 -10.83 -15.22
C TYR A 237 -19.86 -11.70 -16.15
N ARG A 238 -19.20 -12.74 -15.63
CA ARG A 238 -18.41 -13.67 -16.45
C ARG A 238 -19.25 -14.34 -17.54
N LYS A 239 -20.53 -14.61 -17.26
CA LYS A 239 -21.46 -15.26 -18.20
C LYS A 239 -22.17 -14.27 -19.13
N GLU A 240 -22.64 -13.14 -18.60
CA GLU A 240 -23.59 -12.25 -19.30
C GLU A 240 -22.93 -11.01 -19.91
N ALA A 241 -21.80 -10.55 -19.35
CA ALA A 241 -21.09 -9.35 -19.80
C ALA A 241 -19.57 -9.48 -19.52
N PRO A 242 -18.88 -10.50 -20.10
CA PRO A 242 -17.47 -10.77 -19.81
C PRO A 242 -16.54 -9.59 -20.16
N GLU A 243 -16.92 -8.74 -21.12
CA GLU A 243 -16.18 -7.54 -21.51
C GLU A 243 -16.16 -6.45 -20.43
N LEU A 244 -17.08 -6.51 -19.49
CA LEU A 244 -17.13 -5.57 -18.33
C LEU A 244 -16.37 -6.10 -17.11
N LEU A 245 -15.99 -7.38 -17.10
CA LEU A 245 -15.29 -8.02 -16.00
C LEU A 245 -13.80 -8.16 -16.32
N ARG A 246 -12.95 -7.46 -15.58
CA ARG A 246 -11.51 -7.65 -15.63
C ARG A 246 -11.03 -8.49 -14.44
N VAL A 247 -10.30 -9.55 -14.72
CA VAL A 247 -9.66 -10.42 -13.74
C VAL A 247 -8.20 -10.55 -14.15
N GLU A 248 -7.33 -9.91 -13.38
CA GLU A 248 -5.90 -9.82 -13.69
C GLU A 248 -5.07 -10.26 -12.50
N PRO A 249 -3.84 -10.75 -12.71
CA PRO A 249 -2.92 -11.01 -11.60
C PRO A 249 -2.71 -9.77 -10.75
N TYR A 250 -2.65 -9.97 -9.43
CA TYR A 250 -2.48 -8.89 -8.48
C TYR A 250 -1.39 -9.25 -7.47
N LEU A 251 -0.36 -8.41 -7.39
CA LEU A 251 0.75 -8.62 -6.47
C LEU A 251 0.31 -8.26 -5.05
N GLY A 252 -0.43 -9.15 -4.41
CA GLY A 252 -0.96 -8.88 -3.08
C GLY A 252 -1.32 -10.15 -2.32
N ASN A 253 -1.36 -10.04 -1.01
CA ASN A 253 -1.74 -11.11 -0.11
C ASN A 253 -2.78 -10.61 0.90
N TYR A 254 -3.80 -11.43 1.16
CA TYR A 254 -4.78 -11.23 2.21
C TYR A 254 -4.47 -12.18 3.36
N PHE A 255 -4.34 -11.67 4.58
CA PHE A 255 -3.95 -12.48 5.73
C PHE A 255 -4.56 -11.95 7.03
N TYR A 256 -4.41 -12.72 8.10
CA TYR A 256 -4.71 -12.27 9.45
C TYR A 256 -3.43 -12.10 10.26
N ARG A 257 -3.31 -10.97 10.93
CA ARG A 257 -2.25 -10.71 11.92
C ARG A 257 -2.63 -11.35 13.23
N LEU A 258 -1.71 -12.09 13.81
CA LEU A 258 -1.84 -12.67 15.14
C LEU A 258 -0.91 -11.89 16.07
N ASN A 259 -1.48 -11.08 16.97
CA ASN A 259 -0.69 -10.27 17.90
C ASN A 259 0.04 -11.18 18.91
N THR A 260 1.36 -11.29 18.76
CA THR A 260 2.18 -12.16 19.60
C THR A 260 2.31 -11.68 21.05
N ARG A 261 1.93 -10.43 21.33
CA ARG A 261 1.86 -9.85 22.68
C ARG A 261 0.58 -10.25 23.43
N ALA A 262 -0.44 -10.76 22.72
CA ALA A 262 -1.65 -11.29 23.33
C ALA A 262 -1.33 -12.65 23.98
N PRO A 263 -1.59 -12.85 25.28
CA PRO A 263 -1.14 -14.04 26.02
C PRO A 263 -1.54 -15.36 25.37
N GLN A 264 -2.76 -15.47 24.85
CA GLN A 264 -3.28 -16.69 24.19
C GLN A 264 -2.63 -16.94 22.82
N LEU A 265 -2.01 -15.92 22.21
CA LEU A 265 -1.33 -16.03 20.92
C LEU A 265 0.19 -16.00 21.03
N ALA A 266 0.74 -15.90 22.24
CA ALA A 266 2.19 -15.90 22.48
C ALA A 266 2.82 -17.26 22.10
N ASP A 267 2.10 -18.35 22.36
CA ASP A 267 2.57 -19.71 22.02
C ASP A 267 2.47 -19.96 20.50
N PRO A 268 3.59 -20.27 19.82
CA PRO A 268 3.57 -20.55 18.39
C PRO A 268 2.74 -21.79 18.01
N ARG A 269 2.52 -22.74 18.92
CA ARG A 269 1.65 -23.91 18.68
C ARG A 269 0.21 -23.49 18.47
N VAL A 270 -0.29 -22.51 19.25
CA VAL A 270 -1.63 -21.94 19.09
C VAL A 270 -1.73 -21.25 17.71
N ARG A 271 -0.79 -20.40 17.35
CA ARG A 271 -0.81 -19.70 16.06
C ARG A 271 -0.78 -20.67 14.86
N ARG A 272 0.01 -21.75 14.96
CA ARG A 272 0.03 -22.81 13.95
C ARG A 272 -1.29 -23.56 13.88
N ALA A 273 -1.90 -23.90 15.02
CA ALA A 273 -3.20 -24.56 15.06
C ALA A 273 -4.29 -23.71 14.38
N LEU A 274 -4.33 -22.40 14.65
CA LEU A 274 -5.23 -21.46 13.97
C LEU A 274 -4.99 -21.42 12.45
N ALA A 275 -3.74 -21.42 12.01
CA ALA A 275 -3.40 -21.38 10.59
C ALA A 275 -3.75 -22.68 9.86
N MET A 276 -3.47 -23.84 10.47
CA MET A 276 -3.68 -25.17 9.88
C MET A 276 -5.15 -25.61 9.88
N SER A 277 -6.01 -24.97 10.66
CA SER A 277 -7.46 -25.22 10.68
C SER A 277 -8.27 -24.38 9.70
N ILE A 278 -7.62 -23.56 8.89
CA ILE A 278 -8.27 -22.77 7.83
C ILE A 278 -8.14 -23.49 6.49
N ASP A 279 -9.28 -23.88 5.93
CA ASP A 279 -9.37 -24.43 4.58
C ASP A 279 -9.41 -23.30 3.55
N ARG A 280 -8.24 -22.98 3.01
CA ARG A 280 -8.07 -21.88 2.06
C ARG A 280 -8.69 -22.17 0.69
N GLU A 281 -8.71 -23.43 0.30
CA GLU A 281 -9.34 -23.86 -0.96
C GLU A 281 -10.84 -23.58 -0.92
N GLN A 282 -11.53 -23.98 0.15
CA GLN A 282 -12.95 -23.66 0.34
C GLN A 282 -13.23 -22.16 0.39
N ILE A 283 -12.31 -21.37 0.97
CA ILE A 283 -12.45 -19.91 0.98
C ILE A 283 -12.43 -19.34 -0.43
N VAL A 284 -11.45 -19.71 -1.24
CA VAL A 284 -11.33 -19.13 -2.59
C VAL A 284 -12.43 -19.62 -3.52
N GLU A 285 -12.89 -20.86 -3.36
CA GLU A 285 -13.94 -21.47 -4.19
C GLU A 285 -15.34 -20.94 -3.84
N HIS A 286 -15.64 -20.78 -2.55
CA HIS A 286 -17.03 -20.54 -2.12
C HIS A 286 -17.26 -19.16 -1.51
N VAL A 287 -16.22 -18.47 -1.01
CA VAL A 287 -16.38 -17.16 -0.35
C VAL A 287 -15.94 -16.01 -1.24
N THR A 288 -14.74 -16.08 -1.83
CA THR A 288 -14.21 -14.98 -2.63
C THR A 288 -14.57 -15.07 -4.11
N GLN A 289 -14.49 -16.23 -4.72
CA GLN A 289 -14.92 -16.56 -6.10
C GLN A 289 -14.32 -15.71 -7.23
N GLY A 290 -13.36 -14.84 -6.90
CA GLY A 290 -12.77 -13.87 -7.84
C GLY A 290 -11.56 -14.39 -8.63
N GLY A 291 -11.16 -15.65 -8.45
CA GLY A 291 -9.96 -16.21 -9.06
C GLY A 291 -8.71 -16.10 -8.20
N GLN A 292 -8.88 -15.71 -6.93
CA GLN A 292 -7.78 -15.72 -5.97
C GLN A 292 -7.19 -17.12 -5.81
N GLN A 293 -5.91 -17.19 -5.46
CA GLN A 293 -5.24 -18.44 -5.15
C GLN A 293 -5.11 -18.64 -3.64
N PRO A 294 -5.22 -19.88 -3.14
CA PRO A 294 -4.94 -20.18 -1.74
C PRO A 294 -3.51 -19.83 -1.38
N ALA A 295 -3.31 -18.99 -0.35
CA ALA A 295 -1.98 -18.56 0.05
C ALA A 295 -1.44 -19.42 1.20
N TYR A 296 -0.38 -20.16 0.92
CA TYR A 296 0.37 -20.97 1.90
C TYR A 296 1.71 -20.32 2.28
N THR A 297 2.04 -19.21 1.63
CA THR A 297 3.23 -18.38 1.88
C THR A 297 2.83 -16.92 1.98
N PHE A 298 3.64 -16.11 2.66
CA PHE A 298 3.35 -14.67 2.78
C PHE A 298 3.67 -13.91 1.49
N THR A 299 4.83 -14.19 0.90
CA THR A 299 5.16 -13.65 -0.43
C THR A 299 4.37 -14.40 -1.50
N PRO A 300 3.66 -13.71 -2.42
CA PRO A 300 3.01 -14.36 -3.53
C PRO A 300 3.99 -15.21 -4.37
N PRO A 301 3.52 -16.32 -4.95
CA PRO A 301 4.39 -17.16 -5.76
C PRO A 301 4.93 -16.40 -6.99
N ASP A 302 6.10 -16.79 -7.45
CA ASP A 302 6.77 -16.28 -8.66
C ASP A 302 7.10 -14.78 -8.66
N THR A 303 7.10 -14.13 -7.48
CA THR A 303 7.55 -12.73 -7.38
C THR A 303 9.04 -12.66 -7.74
N LEU A 304 9.37 -12.18 -8.95
CA LEU A 304 10.73 -12.20 -9.53
C LEU A 304 11.43 -13.57 -9.44
N GLY A 305 10.68 -14.67 -9.63
CA GLY A 305 11.22 -16.03 -9.53
C GLY A 305 11.52 -16.51 -8.09
N TYR A 306 11.13 -15.74 -7.09
CA TYR A 306 11.27 -16.16 -5.69
C TYR A 306 10.27 -17.26 -5.35
N SER A 307 10.78 -18.35 -4.79
CA SER A 307 9.98 -19.45 -4.25
C SER A 307 10.11 -19.46 -2.74
N ALA A 308 9.05 -19.04 -2.05
CA ALA A 308 9.01 -19.11 -0.60
C ALA A 308 9.00 -20.59 -0.11
N PRO A 309 9.60 -20.88 1.06
CA PRO A 309 9.43 -22.20 1.69
C PRO A 309 7.95 -22.52 1.89
N PRO A 310 7.53 -23.79 1.73
CA PRO A 310 6.14 -24.18 1.92
C PRO A 310 5.65 -23.83 3.33
N GLY A 311 4.49 -23.21 3.42
CA GLY A 311 3.81 -22.91 4.67
C GLY A 311 2.99 -24.10 5.19
N PHE A 312 2.04 -23.79 6.07
CA PHE A 312 1.20 -24.82 6.70
C PHE A 312 0.00 -25.13 5.79
N ALA A 313 -0.12 -26.39 5.37
CA ALA A 313 -1.32 -26.88 4.71
C ALA A 313 -2.50 -26.95 5.69
N TYR A 314 -3.72 -27.10 5.14
CA TYR A 314 -4.90 -27.44 5.94
C TYR A 314 -4.75 -28.84 6.50
N ASP A 315 -4.67 -28.95 7.82
CA ASP A 315 -4.56 -30.20 8.58
C ASP A 315 -5.24 -30.02 9.95
N PRO A 316 -6.55 -30.24 10.04
CA PRO A 316 -7.29 -30.04 11.27
C PRO A 316 -6.93 -31.03 12.38
N GLU A 317 -6.41 -32.23 12.06
CA GLU A 317 -5.97 -33.19 13.08
C GLU A 317 -4.68 -32.70 13.77
N ALA A 318 -3.69 -32.32 12.99
CA ALA A 318 -2.47 -31.73 13.52
C ALA A 318 -2.77 -30.41 14.26
N ALA A 319 -3.69 -29.61 13.77
CA ALA A 319 -4.13 -28.38 14.43
C ALA A 319 -4.72 -28.64 15.83
N ARG A 320 -5.65 -29.60 15.96
CA ARG A 320 -6.21 -30.01 17.26
C ARG A 320 -5.13 -30.52 18.23
N LYS A 321 -4.20 -31.31 17.73
CA LYS A 321 -3.07 -31.80 18.54
C LYS A 321 -2.21 -30.64 19.05
N LEU A 322 -1.82 -29.72 18.19
CA LEU A 322 -1.02 -28.55 18.58
C LEU A 322 -1.75 -27.69 19.63
N LEU A 323 -3.07 -27.51 19.49
CA LEU A 323 -3.86 -26.74 20.44
C LEU A 323 -3.96 -27.46 21.79
N ALA A 324 -4.13 -28.79 21.79
CA ALA A 324 -4.14 -29.59 23.00
C ALA A 324 -2.77 -29.57 23.71
N ASP A 325 -1.67 -29.70 22.96
CA ASP A 325 -0.29 -29.63 23.47
C ASP A 325 0.04 -28.24 24.04
N ALA A 326 -0.67 -27.20 23.59
CA ALA A 326 -0.58 -25.85 24.12
C ALA A 326 -1.46 -25.61 25.37
N GLY A 327 -2.17 -26.64 25.84
CA GLY A 327 -3.00 -26.56 27.05
C GLY A 327 -4.49 -26.39 26.84
N TYR A 328 -4.99 -26.44 25.60
CA TYR A 328 -6.40 -26.24 25.26
C TYR A 328 -7.01 -27.48 24.54
N PRO A 329 -7.06 -28.66 25.19
CA PRO A 329 -7.65 -29.86 24.58
C PRO A 329 -9.14 -29.61 24.24
N ASP A 330 -9.53 -29.95 23.01
CA ASP A 330 -10.90 -29.66 22.48
C ASP A 330 -11.32 -28.19 22.60
N GLY A 331 -10.39 -27.26 22.58
CA GLY A 331 -10.65 -25.82 22.76
C GLY A 331 -11.01 -25.40 24.18
N LYS A 332 -11.03 -26.35 25.14
CA LYS A 332 -11.42 -26.05 26.53
C LYS A 332 -10.46 -25.08 27.20
N GLY A 333 -11.03 -24.02 27.77
CA GLY A 333 -10.26 -22.99 28.46
C GLY A 333 -9.54 -22.01 27.53
N PHE A 334 -9.75 -22.09 26.21
CA PHE A 334 -9.21 -21.08 25.29
C PHE A 334 -9.80 -19.70 25.64
N PRO A 335 -8.95 -18.68 25.87
CA PRO A 335 -9.42 -17.37 26.31
C PRO A 335 -10.31 -16.68 25.28
N PRO A 336 -11.25 -15.82 25.70
CA PRO A 336 -12.02 -14.98 24.81
C PRO A 336 -11.08 -14.22 23.86
N THR A 337 -11.30 -14.37 22.57
CA THR A 337 -10.44 -13.80 21.54
C THR A 337 -11.28 -13.12 20.47
N GLU A 338 -10.83 -11.94 20.07
CA GLU A 338 -11.51 -11.11 19.10
C GLU A 338 -10.76 -11.07 17.78
N LEU A 339 -11.51 -11.08 16.68
CA LEU A 339 -11.04 -10.81 15.34
C LEU A 339 -11.55 -9.44 14.88
N LEU A 340 -10.60 -8.52 14.74
CA LEU A 340 -10.81 -7.16 14.30
C LEU A 340 -10.75 -7.08 12.77
N TYR A 341 -11.74 -6.41 12.15
CA TYR A 341 -11.70 -6.09 10.72
C TYR A 341 -12.38 -4.74 10.43
N ASN A 342 -11.92 -4.06 9.37
CA ASN A 342 -12.56 -2.83 8.93
C ASN A 342 -13.83 -3.11 8.12
N THR A 343 -14.76 -2.15 8.14
CA THR A 343 -16.05 -2.25 7.46
C THR A 343 -15.88 -2.56 5.98
N SER A 344 -16.32 -3.76 5.61
CA SER A 344 -16.42 -4.27 4.24
C SER A 344 -17.25 -5.54 4.26
N GLU A 345 -18.12 -5.70 3.29
CA GLU A 345 -18.93 -6.94 3.17
C GLU A 345 -18.04 -8.16 2.91
N GLY A 346 -17.02 -8.02 2.06
CA GLY A 346 -16.04 -9.08 1.79
C GLY A 346 -15.28 -9.50 3.04
N HIS A 347 -14.81 -8.54 3.84
CA HIS A 347 -14.10 -8.86 5.09
C HIS A 347 -15.01 -9.56 6.10
N ARG A 348 -16.26 -9.13 6.19
CA ARG A 348 -17.24 -9.78 7.05
C ARG A 348 -17.50 -11.24 6.64
N LYS A 349 -17.70 -11.51 5.35
CA LYS A 349 -17.93 -12.88 4.83
C LYS A 349 -16.73 -13.78 5.14
N LEU A 350 -15.50 -13.29 4.92
CA LEU A 350 -14.28 -14.02 5.26
C LEU A 350 -14.15 -14.27 6.76
N ALA A 351 -14.36 -13.24 7.58
CA ALA A 351 -14.28 -13.36 9.04
C ALA A 351 -15.27 -14.38 9.59
N VAL A 352 -16.52 -14.39 9.10
CA VAL A 352 -17.54 -15.36 9.47
C VAL A 352 -17.14 -16.78 9.03
N ALA A 353 -16.65 -16.96 7.82
CA ALA A 353 -16.22 -18.26 7.32
C ALA A 353 -15.09 -18.84 8.20
N ILE A 354 -14.07 -18.03 8.51
CA ILE A 354 -12.93 -18.45 9.33
C ILE A 354 -13.36 -18.68 10.79
N GLN A 355 -14.23 -17.84 11.36
CA GLN A 355 -14.81 -18.06 12.69
C GLN A 355 -15.50 -19.44 12.76
N GLN A 356 -16.28 -19.82 11.73
CA GLN A 356 -16.94 -21.11 11.68
C GLN A 356 -15.94 -22.27 11.51
N MET A 357 -14.88 -22.10 10.73
CA MET A 357 -13.81 -23.10 10.61
C MET A 357 -13.13 -23.32 11.96
N TRP A 358 -12.76 -22.28 12.69
CA TRP A 358 -12.16 -22.40 14.02
C TRP A 358 -13.11 -23.04 15.04
N LYS A 359 -14.40 -22.72 14.97
CA LYS A 359 -15.41 -23.39 15.82
C LYS A 359 -15.54 -24.86 15.49
N ARG A 360 -15.61 -25.23 14.21
CA ARG A 360 -15.76 -26.60 13.74
C ARG A 360 -14.52 -27.46 14.04
N GLU A 361 -13.33 -26.92 13.71
CA GLU A 361 -12.10 -27.70 13.75
C GLU A 361 -11.43 -27.70 15.13
N LEU A 362 -11.50 -26.61 15.85
CA LEU A 362 -10.80 -26.42 17.12
C LEU A 362 -11.73 -26.26 18.32
N ASN A 363 -13.03 -26.16 18.09
CA ASN A 363 -14.05 -25.90 19.11
C ASN A 363 -13.77 -24.62 19.94
N ILE A 364 -13.17 -23.60 19.33
CA ILE A 364 -12.95 -22.28 19.93
C ILE A 364 -13.98 -21.26 19.43
N GLU A 365 -14.31 -20.31 20.27
CA GLU A 365 -15.22 -19.21 19.91
C GLU A 365 -14.45 -17.91 19.79
N ILE A 366 -14.60 -17.26 18.62
CA ILE A 366 -13.98 -15.97 18.31
C ILE A 366 -15.08 -14.94 18.15
N THR A 367 -14.94 -13.79 18.78
CA THR A 367 -15.83 -12.65 18.60
C THR A 367 -15.40 -11.82 17.39
N LEU A 368 -16.35 -11.39 16.58
CA LEU A 368 -16.07 -10.53 15.42
C LEU A 368 -16.26 -9.05 15.79
N ASN A 369 -15.26 -8.23 15.57
CA ASN A 369 -15.30 -6.79 15.81
C ASN A 369 -15.14 -6.02 14.50
N ASN A 370 -16.20 -5.32 14.08
CA ASN A 370 -16.20 -4.47 12.90
C ASN A 370 -15.97 -3.01 13.31
N GLN A 371 -15.02 -2.35 12.66
CA GLN A 371 -14.70 -0.95 12.91
C GLN A 371 -14.63 -0.14 11.62
N ASP A 372 -14.87 1.16 11.72
CA ASP A 372 -14.55 2.13 10.69
C ASP A 372 -13.04 2.10 10.34
N TRP A 373 -12.71 2.40 9.08
CA TRP A 373 -11.33 2.30 8.58
C TRP A 373 -10.32 3.06 9.44
N LYS A 374 -10.63 4.29 9.83
CA LYS A 374 -9.71 5.12 10.62
C LYS A 374 -9.49 4.54 12.02
N VAL A 375 -10.56 4.12 12.68
CA VAL A 375 -10.50 3.51 14.03
C VAL A 375 -9.77 2.17 13.96
N TYR A 376 -10.03 1.38 12.91
CA TYR A 376 -9.33 0.13 12.67
C TYR A 376 -7.82 0.35 12.52
N LEU A 377 -7.39 1.33 11.72
CA LEU A 377 -5.97 1.64 11.54
C LEU A 377 -5.31 2.04 12.85
N ASP A 378 -5.94 2.92 13.62
CA ASP A 378 -5.42 3.37 14.92
C ASP A 378 -5.22 2.20 15.88
N ASN A 379 -6.21 1.29 15.97
CA ASN A 379 -6.09 0.10 16.82
C ASN A 379 -5.00 -0.87 16.34
N VAL A 380 -4.84 -1.06 15.05
CA VAL A 380 -3.79 -1.93 14.50
C VAL A 380 -2.41 -1.31 14.73
N ASP A 381 -2.25 -0.02 14.51
CA ASP A 381 -0.98 0.70 14.67
C ASP A 381 -0.51 0.70 16.14
N ASN A 382 -1.46 0.77 17.08
CA ASN A 382 -1.17 0.75 18.52
C ASN A 382 -1.17 -0.67 19.13
N GLY A 383 -1.39 -1.74 18.34
CA GLY A 383 -1.42 -3.11 18.83
C GLY A 383 -2.66 -3.44 19.69
N HIS A 384 -3.73 -2.66 19.59
CA HIS A 384 -4.99 -2.84 20.33
C HIS A 384 -5.90 -3.86 19.64
N TYR A 385 -5.38 -5.06 19.41
CA TYR A 385 -6.12 -6.20 18.83
C TYR A 385 -5.48 -7.52 19.27
N GLN A 386 -6.19 -8.62 19.11
CA GLN A 386 -5.66 -9.97 19.28
C GLN A 386 -5.43 -10.62 17.93
N ILE A 387 -6.46 -10.69 17.09
CA ILE A 387 -6.37 -11.08 15.68
C ILE A 387 -6.90 -9.92 14.86
N ALA A 388 -6.19 -9.52 13.82
CA ALA A 388 -6.65 -8.45 12.93
C ALA A 388 -6.58 -8.89 11.46
N ARG A 389 -7.61 -8.56 10.72
CA ARG A 389 -7.60 -8.66 9.26
C ARG A 389 -6.46 -7.80 8.71
N ALA A 390 -5.77 -8.28 7.71
CA ALA A 390 -4.79 -7.49 6.99
C ALA A 390 -4.76 -7.85 5.50
N GLY A 391 -4.11 -7.02 4.73
CA GLY A 391 -3.72 -7.28 3.36
C GLY A 391 -2.46 -6.50 3.07
N TRP A 392 -1.63 -7.01 2.20
CA TRP A 392 -0.47 -6.29 1.70
C TRP A 392 -0.42 -6.37 0.18
N ILE A 393 -0.25 -5.24 -0.43
CA ILE A 393 -0.04 -5.10 -1.86
C ILE A 393 1.42 -4.73 -2.02
N GLY A 394 2.15 -5.45 -2.90
CA GLY A 394 3.55 -5.17 -3.14
C GLY A 394 3.73 -3.75 -3.69
N ASP A 395 4.52 -2.94 -3.00
CA ASP A 395 4.83 -1.58 -3.43
C ASP A 395 5.75 -1.59 -4.66
N TYR A 396 6.53 -2.66 -4.80
CA TYR A 396 7.43 -2.92 -5.93
C TYR A 396 7.53 -4.44 -6.17
N VAL A 397 7.95 -4.81 -7.39
CA VAL A 397 8.00 -6.23 -7.82
C VAL A 397 9.29 -6.86 -7.33
N ASP A 398 9.38 -7.11 -6.04
CA ASP A 398 10.47 -7.82 -5.38
C ASP A 398 9.95 -8.53 -4.12
N PRO A 399 10.44 -9.73 -3.77
CA PRO A 399 10.08 -10.41 -2.52
C PRO A 399 10.26 -9.54 -1.28
N ASN A 400 11.25 -8.66 -1.29
CA ASN A 400 11.54 -7.75 -0.18
C ASN A 400 10.35 -6.84 0.16
N SER A 401 9.51 -6.47 -0.82
CA SER A 401 8.28 -5.71 -0.56
C SER A 401 7.33 -6.42 0.42
N PHE A 402 7.42 -7.73 0.55
CA PHE A 402 6.66 -8.55 1.49
C PHE A 402 7.46 -8.89 2.75
N LEU A 403 8.74 -9.24 2.60
CA LEU A 403 9.57 -9.73 3.69
C LEU A 403 9.97 -8.62 4.66
N ASP A 404 10.16 -7.41 4.17
CA ASP A 404 10.52 -6.24 4.97
C ASP A 404 9.45 -5.87 6.02
N MET A 405 8.19 -6.25 5.80
CA MET A 405 7.10 -6.06 6.77
C MET A 405 7.38 -6.72 8.13
N TRP A 406 8.23 -7.75 8.18
CA TRP A 406 8.47 -8.57 9.37
C TRP A 406 9.81 -8.26 10.06
N VAL A 407 10.51 -7.24 9.59
CA VAL A 407 11.75 -6.78 10.24
C VAL A 407 11.42 -6.22 11.63
N THR A 408 12.24 -6.58 12.62
CA THR A 408 12.10 -6.06 13.99
C THR A 408 12.18 -4.53 13.98
N ASP A 409 11.27 -3.89 14.67
CA ASP A 409 11.11 -2.42 14.72
C ASP A 409 10.81 -1.76 13.36
N GLY A 410 10.50 -2.54 12.33
CA GLY A 410 10.04 -2.04 11.04
C GLY A 410 8.68 -1.34 11.15
N GLY A 411 8.50 -0.24 10.44
CA GLY A 411 7.29 0.61 10.51
C GLY A 411 5.99 -0.11 10.15
N ASN A 412 6.05 -1.24 9.45
CA ASN A 412 4.90 -2.06 9.07
C ASN A 412 4.74 -3.33 9.92
N ASN A 413 5.70 -3.62 10.80
CA ASN A 413 5.59 -4.74 11.74
C ASN A 413 4.70 -4.34 12.91
N ARG A 414 3.48 -4.83 12.90
CA ARG A 414 2.43 -4.54 13.89
C ARG A 414 2.01 -5.79 14.67
N THR A 415 2.90 -6.80 14.76
CA THR A 415 2.61 -8.09 15.44
C THR A 415 3.33 -8.24 16.79
#